data_d7721ece1911d3c88b2fab1671b3c6ad
#
_entry.id   d7721ece1911d3c88b2fab1671b3c6ad
#
_cell.length_a   1.000
_cell.length_b   1.000
_cell.length_c   1.000
_cell.angle_alpha   90.00
_cell.angle_beta   90.00
_cell.angle_gamma   90.00
#
_symmetry.space_group_name_H-M   'P 1'
#
loop_
_entity.id
_entity.type
_entity.pdbx_description
1 polymer ?
#
loop_
_entity_poly.entity_id
_entity_poly.type
_entity_poly.pdbx_seq_one_letter_code
_entity_poly.pdbx_strand_id
1 'polypeptide(L)'
;MAAPTDPLTGDALLEAVTDAMVALHERYYHRPPLSARTQLLDDEILACVMGGVYTEVEKTLIELEHNVAVKDTRNAFQNAMRDKFIVEVERLSGRRVQTFISDSHIGPDLQIELFVLEPHPEVG
;
A
#
# COMPACT_ATOMS: atom_id res chain seq x y z
N MET A 1 4.82 25.47 11.75
CA MET A 1 5.51 24.30 11.26
C MET A 1 5.24 23.13 12.21
N ALA A 2 4.79 22.05 11.67
CA ALA A 2 4.58 20.88 12.51
C ALA A 2 5.92 20.31 12.97
N ALA A 3 6.02 19.95 14.24
CA ALA A 3 7.19 19.23 14.75
C ALA A 3 7.33 17.89 14.00
N PRO A 4 8.56 17.39 13.82
CA PRO A 4 8.74 16.06 13.28
C PRO A 4 7.94 15.06 14.13
N THR A 5 7.13 14.25 13.48
CA THR A 5 6.38 13.20 14.17
C THR A 5 7.38 12.10 14.57
N ASP A 6 7.35 11.69 15.83
CA ASP A 6 8.13 10.55 16.25
C ASP A 6 7.72 9.30 15.48
N PRO A 7 8.66 8.45 15.10
CA PRO A 7 8.33 7.20 14.43
C PRO A 7 7.36 6.37 15.25
N LEU A 8 6.40 5.77 14.56
CA LEU A 8 5.42 4.89 15.18
C LEU A 8 5.94 3.46 15.21
N THR A 9 5.47 2.69 16.19
CA THR A 9 5.78 1.27 16.32
C THR A 9 4.51 0.52 16.71
N GLY A 10 4.56 -0.81 16.62
CA GLY A 10 3.46 -1.67 17.06
C GLY A 10 2.16 -1.38 16.34
N ASP A 11 1.06 -1.53 17.07
CA ASP A 11 -0.29 -1.36 16.50
C ASP A 11 -0.52 0.05 15.95
N ALA A 12 0.05 1.07 16.58
CA ALA A 12 -0.07 2.45 16.09
C ALA A 12 0.52 2.60 14.68
N LEU A 13 1.66 1.96 14.42
CA LEU A 13 2.27 1.95 13.10
C LEU A 13 1.37 1.23 12.10
N LEU A 14 0.85 0.06 12.46
CA LEU A 14 0.01 -0.73 11.56
C LEU A 14 -1.26 0.02 11.18
N GLU A 15 -1.91 0.66 12.14
CA GLU A 15 -3.10 1.47 11.88
C GLU A 15 -2.78 2.67 10.98
N ALA A 16 -1.69 3.36 11.26
CA ALA A 16 -1.29 4.52 10.47
C ALA A 16 -0.94 4.15 9.03
N VAL A 17 -0.27 3.02 8.82
CA VAL A 17 0.03 2.52 7.46
C VAL A 17 -1.26 2.14 6.75
N THR A 18 -2.17 1.44 7.42
CA THR A 18 -3.48 1.10 6.84
C THR A 18 -4.21 2.36 6.39
N ASP A 19 -4.31 3.36 7.26
CA ASP A 19 -5.00 4.60 6.96
C ASP A 19 -4.35 5.34 5.79
N ALA A 20 -3.03 5.36 5.74
CA ALA A 20 -2.29 6.01 4.66
C ALA A 20 -2.53 5.31 3.31
N MET A 21 -2.53 3.98 3.28
CA MET A 21 -2.77 3.22 2.06
C MET A 21 -4.20 3.38 1.58
N VAL A 22 -5.17 3.36 2.49
CA VAL A 22 -6.58 3.62 2.17
C VAL A 22 -6.75 5.02 1.59
N ALA A 23 -6.14 6.02 2.20
CA ALA A 23 -6.23 7.41 1.73
C ALA A 23 -5.61 7.57 0.33
N LEU A 24 -4.47 6.95 0.08
CA LEU A 24 -3.84 6.98 -1.25
C LEU A 24 -4.71 6.29 -2.29
N HIS A 25 -5.27 5.14 -1.95
CA HIS A 25 -6.17 4.43 -2.85
C HIS A 25 -7.40 5.26 -3.19
N GLU A 26 -8.05 5.83 -2.18
CA GLU A 26 -9.24 6.68 -2.38
C GLU A 26 -8.92 7.91 -3.22
N ARG A 27 -7.77 8.54 -2.98
CA ARG A 27 -7.36 9.73 -3.71
C ARG A 27 -7.21 9.47 -5.20
N TYR A 28 -6.61 8.32 -5.57
CA TYR A 28 -6.25 8.06 -6.96
C TYR A 28 -7.26 7.21 -7.72
N TYR A 29 -8.03 6.38 -7.03
CA TYR A 29 -9.08 5.57 -7.65
C TYR A 29 -10.49 6.11 -7.38
N HIS A 30 -10.60 7.21 -6.62
CA HIS A 30 -11.85 7.88 -6.28
C HIS A 30 -12.85 7.02 -5.52
N ARG A 31 -12.35 6.01 -4.80
CA ARG A 31 -13.15 5.19 -3.91
C ARG A 31 -12.25 4.52 -2.88
N PRO A 32 -12.72 4.32 -1.65
CA PRO A 32 -11.95 3.53 -0.69
C PRO A 32 -12.03 2.05 -1.01
N PRO A 33 -11.06 1.24 -0.59
CA PRO A 33 -11.21 -0.20 -0.62
C PRO A 33 -12.30 -0.62 0.37
N LEU A 34 -12.88 -1.81 0.18
CA LEU A 34 -13.88 -2.34 1.11
C LEU A 34 -13.25 -2.86 2.40
N SER A 35 -12.01 -3.30 2.35
CA SER A 35 -11.27 -3.75 3.53
C SER A 35 -9.79 -3.41 3.36
N ALA A 36 -9.13 -3.24 4.50
CA ALA A 36 -7.68 -3.02 4.51
C ALA A 36 -7.12 -3.44 5.87
N ARG A 37 -5.96 -4.08 5.84
CA ARG A 37 -5.25 -4.46 7.06
C ARG A 37 -3.76 -4.49 6.79
N THR A 38 -2.97 -4.21 7.83
CA THR A 38 -1.52 -4.22 7.75
C THR A 38 -0.95 -5.12 8.83
N GLN A 39 0.07 -5.89 8.48
CA GLN A 39 0.83 -6.72 9.38
C GLN A 39 2.31 -6.41 9.24
N LEU A 40 3.05 -6.56 10.33
CA LEU A 40 4.51 -6.48 10.31
C LEU A 40 5.06 -7.87 10.62
N LEU A 41 5.78 -8.45 9.66
CA LEU A 41 6.30 -9.80 9.75
C LEU A 41 7.80 -9.72 10.08
N ASP A 42 8.21 -10.41 11.14
CA ASP A 42 9.60 -10.50 11.58
C ASP A 42 10.29 -9.14 11.74
N ASP A 43 9.52 -8.12 12.13
CA ASP A 43 10.01 -6.75 12.27
C ASP A 43 10.68 -6.21 10.99
N GLU A 44 10.40 -6.79 9.84
CA GLU A 44 11.07 -6.48 8.58
C GLU A 44 10.10 -6.18 7.44
N ILE A 45 8.98 -6.88 7.36
CA ILE A 45 8.09 -6.78 6.21
C ILE A 45 6.74 -6.23 6.64
N LEU A 46 6.42 -5.02 6.17
CA LEU A 46 5.08 -4.46 6.28
C LEU A 46 4.27 -4.92 5.08
N ALA A 47 3.19 -5.61 5.34
CA ALA A 47 2.28 -6.07 4.29
C ALA A 47 0.89 -5.47 4.52
N CYS A 48 0.43 -4.64 3.60
CA CYS A 48 -0.92 -4.10 3.61
C CYS A 48 -1.75 -4.80 2.54
N VAL A 49 -2.84 -5.43 2.96
CA VAL A 49 -3.75 -6.14 2.06
C VAL A 49 -5.08 -5.40 2.03
N MET A 50 -5.48 -4.97 0.84
CA MET A 50 -6.76 -4.27 0.62
C MET A 50 -7.65 -5.14 -0.24
N GLY A 51 -8.94 -5.22 0.12
CA GLY A 51 -9.93 -5.96 -0.65
C GLY A 51 -11.00 -5.05 -1.20
N GLY A 52 -11.66 -5.50 -2.28
CA GLY A 52 -12.69 -4.72 -2.93
C GLY A 52 -12.15 -3.43 -3.54
N VAL A 53 -11.04 -3.55 -4.26
CA VAL A 53 -10.30 -2.39 -4.77
C VAL A 53 -10.68 -1.98 -6.19
N TYR A 54 -11.24 -2.89 -6.99
CA TYR A 54 -11.50 -2.59 -8.39
C TYR A 54 -12.66 -1.61 -8.56
N THR A 55 -12.47 -0.65 -9.46
CA THR A 55 -13.51 0.31 -9.84
C THR A 55 -14.56 -0.37 -10.71
N GLU A 56 -15.70 0.30 -10.92
CA GLU A 56 -16.76 -0.24 -11.77
C GLU A 56 -16.28 -0.46 -13.21
N VAL A 57 -15.46 0.44 -13.74
CA VAL A 57 -14.87 0.27 -15.07
C VAL A 57 -13.99 -0.97 -15.12
N GLU A 58 -13.16 -1.16 -14.08
CA GLU A 58 -12.28 -2.33 -14.00
C GLU A 58 -13.09 -3.61 -13.88
N LYS A 59 -14.14 -3.62 -13.07
CA LYS A 59 -15.02 -4.79 -12.94
C LYS A 59 -15.68 -5.16 -14.27
N THR A 60 -16.09 -4.15 -15.04
CA THR A 60 -16.66 -4.37 -16.36
C THR A 60 -15.64 -5.01 -17.31
N LEU A 61 -14.39 -4.51 -17.28
CA LEU A 61 -13.33 -5.10 -18.09
C LEU A 61 -13.04 -6.55 -17.69
N ILE A 62 -13.08 -6.85 -16.40
CA ILE A 62 -12.89 -8.22 -15.90
C ILE A 62 -14.02 -9.13 -16.37
N GLU A 63 -15.27 -8.66 -16.31
CA GLU A 63 -16.42 -9.41 -16.80
C GLU A 63 -16.33 -9.72 -18.29
N LEU A 64 -15.72 -8.80 -19.05
CA LEU A 64 -15.52 -8.97 -20.50
C LEU A 64 -14.19 -9.67 -20.82
N GLU A 65 -13.54 -10.27 -19.83
CA GLU A 65 -12.30 -11.04 -19.96
C GLU A 65 -11.09 -10.20 -20.40
N HIS A 66 -11.09 -8.90 -20.07
CA HIS A 66 -9.96 -8.01 -20.32
C HIS A 66 -9.06 -7.86 -19.08
N ASN A 67 -8.75 -8.97 -18.41
CA ASN A 67 -7.98 -8.98 -17.17
C ASN A 67 -6.57 -8.39 -17.35
N VAL A 68 -5.93 -8.67 -18.48
CA VAL A 68 -4.59 -8.19 -18.76
C VAL A 68 -4.57 -6.66 -18.81
N ALA A 69 -5.58 -6.05 -19.43
CA ALA A 69 -5.68 -4.59 -19.49
C ALA A 69 -5.81 -3.97 -18.09
N VAL A 70 -6.59 -4.59 -17.21
CA VAL A 70 -6.75 -4.13 -15.83
C VAL A 70 -5.43 -4.23 -15.08
N LYS A 71 -4.75 -5.37 -15.17
CA LYS A 71 -3.47 -5.57 -14.48
C LYS A 71 -2.37 -4.64 -15.01
N ASP A 72 -2.29 -4.47 -16.32
CA ASP A 72 -1.31 -3.59 -16.94
C ASP A 72 -1.51 -2.14 -16.50
N THR A 73 -2.74 -1.66 -16.49
CA THR A 73 -3.07 -0.29 -16.07
C THR A 73 -2.72 -0.10 -14.60
N ARG A 74 -3.06 -1.05 -13.74
CA ARG A 74 -2.73 -0.98 -12.32
C ARG A 74 -1.24 -1.02 -12.08
N ASN A 75 -0.51 -1.87 -12.77
CA ASN A 75 0.95 -1.94 -12.67
C ASN A 75 1.61 -0.64 -13.09
N ALA A 76 1.17 -0.05 -14.19
CA ALA A 76 1.68 1.24 -14.65
C ALA A 76 1.43 2.33 -13.63
N PHE A 77 0.23 2.35 -13.05
CA PHE A 77 -0.15 3.32 -12.04
C PHE A 77 0.68 3.13 -10.76
N GLN A 78 0.83 1.90 -10.29
CA GLN A 78 1.62 1.58 -9.10
C GLN A 78 3.08 2.01 -9.29
N ASN A 79 3.65 1.77 -10.47
CA ASN A 79 5.01 2.19 -10.76
C ASN A 79 5.14 3.72 -10.74
N ALA A 80 4.16 4.43 -11.28
CA ALA A 80 4.16 5.89 -11.29
C ALA A 80 4.02 6.47 -9.88
N MET A 81 3.30 5.78 -8.99
CA MET A 81 3.02 6.24 -7.63
C MET A 81 3.96 5.66 -6.58
N ARG A 82 4.91 4.83 -7.00
CA ARG A 82 5.82 4.11 -6.12
C ARG A 82 6.44 4.97 -5.03
N ASP A 83 7.00 6.11 -5.39
CA ASP A 83 7.70 6.97 -4.45
C ASP A 83 6.77 7.53 -3.37
N LYS A 84 5.52 7.78 -3.70
CA LYS A 84 4.54 8.30 -2.72
C LYS A 84 4.21 7.27 -1.66
N PHE A 85 4.07 6.00 -2.05
CA PHE A 85 3.86 4.91 -1.09
C PHE A 85 5.06 4.74 -0.18
N ILE A 86 6.26 4.75 -0.75
CA ILE A 86 7.50 4.59 0.02
C ILE A 86 7.67 5.73 1.01
N VAL A 87 7.51 6.98 0.57
CA VAL A 87 7.65 8.16 1.43
C VAL A 87 6.71 8.09 2.64
N GLU A 88 5.47 7.67 2.43
CA GLU A 88 4.51 7.55 3.54
C GLU A 88 4.98 6.53 4.58
N VAL A 89 5.42 5.35 4.14
CA VAL A 89 5.88 4.33 5.08
C VAL A 89 7.15 4.76 5.80
N GLU A 90 8.09 5.39 5.09
CA GLU A 90 9.32 5.89 5.71
C GLU A 90 9.02 6.97 6.74
N ARG A 91 8.09 7.85 6.44
CA ARG A 91 7.67 8.92 7.37
C ARG A 91 7.05 8.34 8.64
N LEU A 92 6.17 7.37 8.50
CA LEU A 92 5.45 6.77 9.63
C LEU A 92 6.33 5.88 10.48
N SER A 93 7.18 5.08 9.86
CA SER A 93 8.01 4.09 10.56
C SER A 93 9.36 4.63 11.04
N GLY A 94 9.84 5.72 10.46
CA GLY A 94 11.20 6.20 10.72
C GLY A 94 12.27 5.28 10.16
N ARG A 95 11.90 4.34 9.29
CA ARG A 95 12.79 3.35 8.71
C ARG A 95 12.82 3.50 7.20
N ARG A 96 13.95 3.20 6.60
CA ARG A 96 14.06 3.22 5.15
C ARG A 96 13.41 1.97 4.56
N VAL A 97 12.74 2.16 3.43
CA VAL A 97 12.17 1.06 2.66
C VAL A 97 13.24 0.57 1.69
N GLN A 98 13.67 -0.68 1.86
CA GLN A 98 14.63 -1.31 0.99
C GLN A 98 14.01 -1.70 -0.34
N THR A 99 12.80 -2.26 -0.29
CA THR A 99 12.11 -2.76 -1.47
C THR A 99 10.61 -2.57 -1.30
N PHE A 100 9.94 -2.19 -2.36
CA PHE A 100 8.49 -2.08 -2.42
C PHE A 100 7.95 -2.96 -3.53
N ILE A 101 7.01 -3.82 -3.20
CA ILE A 101 6.34 -4.71 -4.15
C ILE A 101 4.85 -4.45 -4.06
N SER A 102 4.23 -4.15 -5.20
CA SER A 102 2.80 -3.91 -5.30
C SER A 102 2.23 -4.86 -6.35
N ASP A 103 1.13 -5.50 -6.01
CA ASP A 103 0.46 -6.39 -6.94
C ASP A 103 -1.05 -6.34 -6.73
N SER A 104 -1.79 -6.47 -7.83
CA SER A 104 -3.25 -6.58 -7.82
C SER A 104 -3.63 -7.97 -8.29
N HIS A 105 -4.59 -8.56 -7.59
CA HIS A 105 -5.08 -9.91 -7.87
C HIS A 105 -6.56 -9.87 -8.25
N ILE A 106 -6.93 -10.68 -9.21
CA ILE A 106 -8.32 -10.81 -9.67
C ILE A 106 -8.82 -12.19 -9.24
N GLY A 107 -9.96 -12.21 -8.53
CA GLY A 107 -10.59 -13.41 -8.04
C GLY A 107 -9.80 -14.21 -7.03
N PRO A 108 -9.63 -13.74 -5.79
CA PRO A 108 -10.34 -12.61 -5.17
C PRO A 108 -9.79 -11.25 -5.57
N ASP A 109 -10.62 -10.22 -5.37
CA ASP A 109 -10.31 -8.82 -5.61
C ASP A 109 -9.41 -8.31 -4.47
N LEU A 110 -8.10 -8.28 -4.71
CA LEU A 110 -7.11 -7.87 -3.71
C LEU A 110 -6.05 -6.96 -4.32
N GLN A 111 -5.57 -6.03 -3.51
CA GLN A 111 -4.39 -5.23 -3.77
C GLN A 111 -3.43 -5.43 -2.60
N ILE A 112 -2.19 -5.78 -2.89
CA ILE A 112 -1.17 -6.04 -1.88
C ILE A 112 -0.05 -5.03 -2.05
N GLU A 113 0.27 -4.31 -0.96
CA GLU A 113 1.40 -3.39 -0.87
C GLU A 113 2.37 -3.95 0.15
N LEU A 114 3.57 -4.31 -0.28
CA LEU A 114 4.54 -4.95 0.56
C LEU A 114 5.82 -4.14 0.60
N PHE A 115 6.26 -3.80 1.82
CA PHE A 115 7.44 -2.98 2.05
C PHE A 115 8.45 -3.77 2.87
N VAL A 116 9.62 -4.00 2.30
CA VAL A 116 10.75 -4.58 3.04
C VAL A 116 11.51 -3.42 3.65
N LEU A 117 11.59 -3.41 4.98
CA LEU A 117 12.22 -2.33 5.73
C LEU A 117 13.67 -2.66 6.06
N GLU A 118 14.53 -1.65 6.01
CA GLU A 118 15.86 -1.79 6.58
C GLU A 118 15.78 -1.89 8.10
N PRO A 119 16.83 -2.41 8.77
CA PRO A 119 16.85 -2.46 10.23
C PRO A 119 16.60 -1.10 10.84
N HIS A 120 16.14 -1.09 12.09
CA HIS A 120 15.96 0.17 12.82
C HIS A 120 17.25 0.98 12.80
N PRO A 121 17.16 2.31 12.64
CA PRO A 121 18.35 3.16 12.74
C PRO A 121 19.01 2.97 14.10
N GLU A 122 20.33 2.87 14.12
CA GLU A 122 21.04 2.80 15.36
C GLU A 122 20.94 4.15 16.10
N VAL A 123 20.64 4.05 17.40
CA VAL A 123 20.69 5.20 18.26
C VAL A 123 22.13 5.29 18.74
N GLY A 124 22.88 6.09 18.03
CA GLY A 124 24.30 6.29 18.31
C GLY A 124 24.57 7.04 19.60
#